data_d111bb6a89a56b7afe8530f4509114b9
#
_entry.id   d111bb6a89a56b7afe8530f4509114b9
#
_cell.length_a   1.000
_cell.length_b   1.000
_cell.length_c   1.000
_cell.angle_alpha   90.00
_cell.angle_beta   90.00
_cell.angle_gamma   90.00
#
_symmetry.space_group_name_H-M   'P 1'
#
loop_
_entity.id
_entity.type
_entity.pdbx_description
1 polymer ?
#
loop_
_entity_poly.entity_id
_entity_poly.type
_entity_poly.pdbx_seq_one_letter_code
_entity_poly.pdbx_strand_id
1 'polypeptide(L)'
;MHLSIILNPRADVLHAENAAEMAALYRRLLTDAARAGERELMLSAAAADGIPPAQAAHVTLHAIVETLRTLPPLAVTLRCPDEKTLCAHTADWNMFYQEEKPE
;
A
#
# COMPACT_ATOMS: atom_id res chain seq x y z
N MET A 1 10.35 -0.44 9.91
CA MET A 1 9.21 -0.82 9.03
C MET A 1 9.75 -1.28 7.68
N HIS A 2 9.30 -2.43 7.22
CA HIS A 2 9.76 -3.00 5.95
C HIS A 2 8.67 -2.80 4.88
N LEU A 3 8.73 -1.70 4.17
CA LEU A 3 7.85 -1.41 3.05
C LEU A 3 8.68 -1.00 1.85
N SER A 4 8.48 -1.71 0.73
CA SER A 4 9.10 -1.39 -0.55
C SER A 4 8.01 -1.01 -1.56
N ILE A 5 8.26 0.00 -2.35
CA ILE A 5 7.35 0.44 -3.41
C ILE A 5 8.08 0.24 -4.73
N ILE A 6 7.57 -0.63 -5.58
CA ILE A 6 8.26 -1.02 -6.82
C ILE A 6 7.36 -0.88 -8.04
N LEU A 7 7.99 -0.76 -9.20
CA LEU A 7 7.32 -0.81 -10.50
C LEU A 7 7.21 -2.27 -10.94
N ASN A 8 5.99 -2.71 -11.24
CA ASN A 8 5.73 -4.02 -11.81
C ASN A 8 4.60 -3.92 -12.83
N PRO A 9 4.91 -3.84 -14.14
CA PRO A 9 3.89 -3.67 -15.18
C PRO A 9 2.86 -4.80 -15.25
N ARG A 10 3.16 -5.94 -14.63
CA ARG A 10 2.23 -7.09 -14.59
C ARG A 10 1.36 -7.12 -13.35
N ALA A 11 1.52 -6.16 -12.44
CA ALA A 11 0.71 -6.12 -11.25
C ALA A 11 -0.74 -5.77 -11.60
N ASP A 12 -1.66 -6.51 -11.03
CA ASP A 12 -3.08 -6.18 -11.15
C ASP A 12 -3.42 -5.02 -10.22
N VAL A 13 -4.23 -4.09 -10.71
CA VAL A 13 -4.74 -3.00 -9.88
C VAL A 13 -5.92 -3.52 -9.07
N LEU A 14 -5.89 -3.29 -7.77
CA LEU A 14 -7.02 -3.60 -6.91
C LEU A 14 -8.08 -2.51 -7.07
N HIS A 15 -9.33 -2.91 -7.25
CA HIS A 15 -10.43 -1.97 -7.42
C HIS A 15 -11.27 -1.90 -6.15
N ALA A 16 -11.55 -0.68 -5.72
CA ALA A 16 -12.43 -0.39 -4.61
C ALA A 16 -13.50 0.61 -5.05
N GLU A 17 -14.61 0.65 -4.35
CA GLU A 17 -15.69 1.58 -4.69
C GLU A 17 -15.40 3.00 -4.20
N ASN A 18 -14.67 3.12 -3.09
CA ASN A 18 -14.36 4.41 -2.49
C ASN A 18 -13.12 4.31 -1.60
N ALA A 19 -12.70 5.45 -1.05
CA ALA A 19 -11.50 5.52 -0.21
C ALA A 19 -11.60 4.66 1.05
N ALA A 20 -12.77 4.63 1.70
CA ALA A 20 -12.96 3.86 2.92
C ALA A 20 -12.84 2.37 2.65
N GLU A 21 -13.39 1.89 1.54
CA GLU A 21 -13.29 0.50 1.13
C GLU A 21 -11.85 0.14 0.76
N MET A 22 -11.15 1.05 0.08
CA MET A 22 -9.74 0.87 -0.26
C MET A 22 -8.89 0.68 1.01
N ALA A 23 -9.07 1.52 2.01
CA ALA A 23 -8.35 1.41 3.27
C ALA A 23 -8.71 0.11 4.00
N ALA A 24 -9.98 -0.26 4.03
CA ALA A 24 -10.43 -1.50 4.66
C ALA A 24 -9.83 -2.74 3.98
N LEU A 25 -9.71 -2.71 2.65
CA LEU A 25 -9.11 -3.80 1.89
C LEU A 25 -7.67 -4.06 2.31
N TYR A 26 -6.85 -3.01 2.39
CA TYR A 26 -5.46 -3.16 2.81
C TYR A 26 -5.34 -3.63 4.26
N ARG A 27 -6.15 -3.09 5.16
CA ARG A 27 -6.15 -3.54 6.55
C ARG A 27 -6.47 -5.01 6.66
N ARG A 28 -7.45 -5.50 5.92
CA ARG A 28 -7.83 -6.90 5.91
C ARG A 28 -6.73 -7.79 5.36
N LEU A 29 -6.15 -7.41 4.21
CA LEU A 29 -5.07 -8.21 3.60
C LEU A 29 -3.86 -8.34 4.53
N LEU A 30 -3.47 -7.26 5.18
CA LEU A 30 -2.35 -7.26 6.12
C LEU A 30 -2.66 -8.09 7.37
N THR A 31 -3.85 -7.92 7.92
CA THR A 31 -4.25 -8.64 9.13
C THR A 31 -4.35 -10.14 8.86
N ASP A 32 -4.92 -10.52 7.72
CA ASP A 32 -5.04 -11.93 7.35
C ASP A 32 -3.67 -12.57 7.13
N ALA A 33 -2.73 -11.86 6.49
CA ALA A 33 -1.37 -12.33 6.31
C ALA A 33 -0.67 -12.54 7.65
N ALA A 34 -0.81 -11.60 8.57
CA ALA A 34 -0.22 -11.71 9.90
C ALA A 34 -0.80 -12.90 10.68
N ARG A 35 -2.10 -13.11 10.59
CA ARG A 35 -2.76 -14.26 11.25
C ARG A 35 -2.33 -15.59 10.66
N ALA A 36 -2.00 -15.62 9.37
CA ALA A 36 -1.49 -16.81 8.71
C ALA A 36 -0.01 -17.08 9.01
N GLY A 37 0.64 -16.21 9.78
CA GLY A 37 2.07 -16.34 10.10
C GLY A 37 2.99 -15.93 8.96
N GLU A 38 2.49 -15.19 7.99
CA GLU A 38 3.28 -14.70 6.88
C GLU A 38 4.31 -13.67 7.35
N ARG A 39 5.49 -13.71 6.75
CA ARG A 39 6.56 -12.74 7.04
C ARG A 39 6.76 -11.74 5.92
N GLU A 40 6.25 -12.07 4.74
CA GLU A 40 6.33 -11.23 3.56
C GLU A 40 4.97 -11.20 2.89
N LEU A 41 4.60 -10.06 2.36
CA LEU A 41 3.34 -9.89 1.64
C LEU A 41 3.54 -8.99 0.44
N MET A 42 3.07 -9.43 -0.71
CA MET A 42 3.07 -8.61 -1.92
C MET A 42 1.67 -8.07 -2.13
N LEU A 43 1.57 -6.75 -2.23
CA LEU A 43 0.33 -6.04 -2.49
C LEU A 43 0.41 -5.32 -3.82
N SER A 44 -0.74 -5.05 -4.41
CA SER A 44 -0.84 -4.23 -5.61
C SER A 44 -1.47 -2.89 -5.26
N ALA A 45 -1.12 -1.86 -6.02
CA ALA A 45 -1.74 -0.54 -5.88
C ALA A 45 -3.24 -0.65 -6.17
N ALA A 46 -4.03 0.19 -5.52
CA ALA A 46 -5.47 0.21 -5.69
C ALA A 46 -5.94 1.47 -6.38
N ALA A 47 -7.10 1.38 -7.03
CA ALA A 47 -7.78 2.52 -7.62
C ALA A 47 -9.25 2.48 -7.23
N ALA A 48 -9.87 3.63 -7.18
CA ALA A 48 -11.31 3.78 -6.98
C ALA A 48 -11.82 4.89 -7.88
N ASP A 49 -13.05 4.74 -8.35
CA ASP A 49 -13.66 5.73 -9.24
C ASP A 49 -13.73 7.10 -8.57
N GLY A 50 -13.34 8.13 -9.31
CA GLY A 50 -13.39 9.50 -8.83
C GLY A 50 -12.26 9.88 -7.86
N ILE A 51 -11.32 9.00 -7.58
CA ILE A 51 -10.19 9.29 -6.70
C ILE A 51 -8.92 9.50 -7.53
N PRO A 52 -8.31 10.71 -7.46
CA PRO A 52 -7.06 10.96 -8.17
C PRO A 52 -5.92 10.08 -7.67
N PRO A 53 -4.90 9.80 -8.50
CA PRO A 53 -3.77 8.95 -8.10
C PRO A 53 -3.07 9.38 -6.82
N ALA A 54 -2.88 10.68 -6.61
CA ALA A 54 -2.24 11.19 -5.39
C ALA A 54 -3.06 10.88 -4.14
N GLN A 55 -4.38 11.03 -4.22
CA GLN A 55 -5.26 10.69 -3.11
C GLN A 55 -5.32 9.18 -2.87
N ALA A 56 -5.38 8.39 -3.93
CA ALA A 56 -5.35 6.93 -3.82
C ALA A 56 -4.06 6.46 -3.15
N ALA A 57 -2.93 7.04 -3.51
CA ALA A 57 -1.64 6.73 -2.90
C ALA A 57 -1.64 7.06 -1.41
N HIS A 58 -2.19 8.22 -1.04
CA HIS A 58 -2.26 8.64 0.36
C HIS A 58 -3.11 7.69 1.19
N VAL A 59 -4.29 7.33 0.70
CA VAL A 59 -5.19 6.37 1.38
C VAL A 59 -4.52 5.01 1.54
N THR A 60 -3.88 4.52 0.48
CA THR A 60 -3.18 3.23 0.48
C THR A 60 -2.06 3.20 1.51
N LEU A 61 -1.14 4.17 1.46
CA LEU A 61 0.01 4.18 2.36
C LEU A 61 -0.41 4.42 3.81
N HIS A 62 -1.39 5.29 4.05
CA HIS A 62 -1.89 5.51 5.39
C HIS A 62 -2.46 4.21 5.99
N ALA A 63 -3.27 3.49 5.23
CA ALA A 63 -3.85 2.23 5.70
C ALA A 63 -2.76 1.18 5.98
N ILE A 64 -1.76 1.06 5.09
CA ILE A 64 -0.67 0.10 5.26
C ILE A 64 0.17 0.46 6.48
N VAL A 65 0.64 1.70 6.60
CA VAL A 65 1.51 2.13 7.69
C VAL A 65 0.82 1.99 9.03
N GLU A 66 -0.40 2.49 9.16
CA GLU A 66 -1.14 2.41 10.43
C GLU A 66 -1.40 0.96 10.84
N THR A 67 -1.71 0.10 9.89
CA THR A 67 -1.95 -1.31 10.18
C THR A 67 -0.67 -2.03 10.58
N LEU A 68 0.45 -1.78 9.87
CA LEU A 68 1.73 -2.41 10.19
C LEU A 68 2.23 -2.05 11.59
N ARG A 69 1.89 -0.87 12.09
CA ARG A 69 2.27 -0.47 13.46
C ARG A 69 1.63 -1.33 14.54
N THR A 70 0.52 -2.00 14.23
CA THR A 70 -0.22 -2.82 15.18
C THR A 70 0.03 -4.31 15.02
N LEU A 71 0.77 -4.71 13.99
CA LEU A 71 1.00 -6.12 13.67
C LEU A 71 2.43 -6.56 14.02
N PRO A 72 2.65 -7.88 14.17
CA PRO A 72 4.01 -8.41 14.21
C PRO A 72 4.78 -8.02 12.94
N PRO A 73 6.13 -8.07 12.95
CA PRO A 73 6.92 -7.68 11.79
C PRO A 73 6.49 -8.41 10.51
N LEU A 74 6.18 -7.62 9.49
CA LEU A 74 5.73 -8.11 8.19
C LEU A 74 6.36 -7.22 7.12
N ALA A 75 7.12 -7.83 6.21
CA ALA A 75 7.71 -7.11 5.09
C ALA A 75 6.70 -7.01 3.95
N VAL A 76 6.41 -5.79 3.51
CA VAL A 76 5.41 -5.51 2.49
C VAL A 76 6.08 -4.95 1.25
N THR A 77 5.72 -5.50 0.09
CA THR A 77 6.11 -4.95 -1.20
C THR A 77 4.84 -4.48 -1.91
N LEU A 78 4.76 -3.18 -2.19
CA LEU A 78 3.66 -2.60 -2.94
C LEU A 78 4.06 -2.47 -4.41
N ARG A 79 3.35 -3.15 -5.29
CA ARG A 79 3.63 -3.17 -6.72
C ARG A 79 2.75 -2.15 -7.43
N CYS A 80 3.38 -1.27 -8.20
CA CYS A 80 2.69 -0.25 -8.99
C CYS A 80 2.79 -0.63 -10.47
N PRO A 81 1.66 -0.64 -11.21
CA PRO A 81 1.65 -1.14 -12.60
C PRO A 81 2.30 -0.19 -13.60
N ASP A 82 2.42 1.08 -13.28
CA ASP A 82 3.00 2.09 -14.16
C ASP A 82 3.77 3.14 -13.39
N GLU A 83 4.53 3.98 -14.12
CA GLU A 83 5.34 5.01 -13.49
C GLU A 83 4.52 6.09 -12.82
N LYS A 84 3.35 6.41 -13.35
CA LYS A 84 2.48 7.42 -12.77
C LYS A 84 2.03 7.01 -11.36
N THR A 85 1.62 5.75 -11.22
CA THR A 85 1.23 5.18 -9.92
C THR A 85 2.41 5.10 -8.98
N LEU A 86 3.57 4.65 -9.47
CA LEU A 86 4.79 4.59 -8.69
C LEU A 86 5.19 5.97 -8.16
N CYS A 87 5.18 6.98 -9.02
CA CYS A 87 5.53 8.34 -8.62
C CYS A 87 4.56 8.89 -7.57
N ALA A 88 3.26 8.63 -7.72
CA ALA A 88 2.26 9.09 -6.75
C ALA A 88 2.51 8.48 -5.36
N HIS A 89 2.79 7.18 -5.29
CA HIS A 89 3.07 6.51 -4.01
C HIS A 89 4.41 6.93 -3.41
N THR A 90 5.44 7.05 -4.24
CA THR A 90 6.76 7.48 -3.77
C THR A 90 6.72 8.91 -3.25
N ALA A 91 6.02 9.81 -3.94
CA ALA A 91 5.88 11.19 -3.50
C ALA A 91 5.15 11.28 -2.16
N ASP A 92 4.08 10.52 -1.99
CA ASP A 92 3.34 10.47 -0.73
C ASP A 92 4.21 9.92 0.40
N TRP A 93 4.95 8.85 0.14
CA TRP A 93 5.88 8.29 1.11
C TRP A 93 6.90 9.33 1.57
N ASN A 94 7.54 10.00 0.63
CA ASN A 94 8.55 11.01 0.93
C ASN A 94 7.98 12.20 1.72
N MET A 95 6.71 12.56 1.45
CA MET A 95 6.07 13.69 2.11
C MET A 95 5.66 13.38 3.56
N PHE A 96 5.10 12.20 3.80
CA PHE A 96 4.46 11.88 5.08
C PHE A 96 5.18 10.84 5.92
N TYR A 97 6.04 10.01 5.32
CA TYR A 97 6.65 8.87 6.00
C TYR A 97 8.16 8.82 5.86
N GLN A 98 8.79 9.93 5.55
CA GLN A 98 10.24 10.00 5.31
C GLN A 98 11.06 9.46 6.48
N GLU A 99 10.58 9.61 7.70
CA GLU A 99 11.27 9.14 8.90
C GLU A 99 11.16 7.62 9.10
N GLU A 100 10.21 6.97 8.43
CA GLU A 100 9.96 5.54 8.51
C GLU A 100 10.52 4.80 7.30
N LYS A 101 11.65 5.18 6.81
CA LYS A 101 12.26 4.74 5.56
C LYS A 101 11.99 3.28 5.20
N PRO A 102 11.64 2.99 3.94
CA PRO A 102 11.56 1.61 3.45
C PRO A 102 12.95 0.98 3.49
N GLU A 103 12.97 -0.28 3.79
CA GLU A 103 14.20 -1.06 3.84
C GLU A 103 14.53 -1.69 2.49
#